data_b72b1e3968117a2b77756c9988820128
#
_entry.id   b72b1e3968117a2b77756c9988820128
#
_cell.length_a   1.000
_cell.length_b   1.000
_cell.length_c   1.000
_cell.angle_alpha   90.00
_cell.angle_beta   90.00
_cell.angle_gamma   90.00
#
_symmetry.space_group_name_H-M   'P 1'
#
loop_
_entity.id
_entity.type
_entity.pdbx_description
1 polymer ?
#
loop_
_entity_poly.entity_id
_entity_poly.type
_entity_poly.pdbx_seq_one_letter_code
_entity_poly.pdbx_strand_id
1 'polypeptide(L)'
;TINNVPDEKADDILYPTDDEERTARLIQAIDLLNVEEKALITLFYYEEKSIEEIGEVLKLSPGNVKVKLHRTRKKIYVLMNGKE
;
A
#
# COMPACT_ATOMS: atom_id res chain seq x y z
N THR A 1 -9.28 -13.54 3.38
CA THR A 1 -8.26 -13.41 2.35
C THR A 1 -8.12 -11.97 1.87
N ILE A 2 -7.01 -11.68 1.20
CA ILE A 2 -6.76 -10.34 0.67
C ILE A 2 -7.85 -9.90 -0.30
N ASN A 3 -8.37 -10.81 -1.12
CA ASN A 3 -9.38 -10.49 -2.11
C ASN A 3 -10.74 -10.11 -1.52
N ASN A 4 -10.95 -10.40 -0.25
CA ASN A 4 -12.22 -10.10 0.43
C ASN A 4 -12.21 -8.77 1.17
N VAL A 5 -11.11 -8.03 1.12
CA VAL A 5 -11.00 -6.71 1.77
C VAL A 5 -11.73 -5.67 0.93
N PRO A 6 -12.67 -4.91 1.52
CA PRO A 6 -13.34 -3.83 0.79
C PRO A 6 -12.34 -2.75 0.38
N ASP A 7 -12.47 -2.23 -0.84
CA ASP A 7 -11.56 -1.24 -1.38
C ASP A 7 -11.49 0.03 -0.54
N GLU A 8 -12.65 0.52 -0.10
CA GLU A 8 -12.72 1.76 0.69
C GLU A 8 -11.96 1.65 2.01
N LYS A 9 -11.96 0.47 2.64
CA LYS A 9 -11.21 0.26 3.89
C LYS A 9 -9.72 0.17 3.64
N ALA A 10 -9.33 -0.42 2.53
CA ALA A 10 -7.92 -0.50 2.15
C ALA A 10 -7.34 0.89 1.85
N ASP A 11 -8.14 1.76 1.22
CA ASP A 11 -7.68 3.12 0.91
C ASP A 11 -7.44 3.96 2.17
N ASP A 12 -8.36 3.87 3.14
CA ASP A 12 -8.29 4.69 4.35
C ASP A 12 -7.09 4.37 5.22
N ILE A 13 -6.58 3.15 5.14
CA ILE A 13 -5.58 2.68 6.10
C ILE A 13 -4.23 3.39 5.96
N LEU A 14 -3.95 3.94 4.78
CA LEU A 14 -2.66 4.58 4.49
C LEU A 14 -2.60 6.06 4.85
N TYR A 15 -3.73 6.65 5.23
CA TYR A 15 -3.75 8.07 5.57
C TYR A 15 -3.36 8.29 7.03
N PRO A 16 -2.63 9.39 7.32
CA PRO A 16 -2.20 9.68 8.68
C PRO A 16 -3.37 9.87 9.63
N THR A 17 -3.19 9.41 10.88
CA THR A 17 -4.16 9.64 11.95
C THR A 17 -3.41 10.00 13.22
N ASP A 18 -4.16 10.45 14.24
CA ASP A 18 -3.59 10.73 15.54
C ASP A 18 -3.43 9.46 16.40
N ASP A 19 -3.89 8.32 15.91
CA ASP A 19 -3.77 7.05 16.62
C ASP A 19 -2.37 6.49 16.46
N GLU A 20 -1.56 6.62 17.51
CA GLU A 20 -0.16 6.15 17.50
C GLU A 20 -0.05 4.64 17.35
N GLU A 21 -0.97 3.90 17.97
CA GLU A 21 -0.98 2.44 17.86
C GLU A 21 -1.25 2.00 16.44
N ARG A 22 -2.22 2.64 15.78
CA ARG A 22 -2.53 2.35 14.38
C ARG A 22 -1.34 2.68 13.48
N THR A 23 -0.69 3.81 13.72
CA THR A 23 0.48 4.21 12.95
C THR A 23 1.62 3.21 13.12
N ALA A 24 1.85 2.73 14.34
CA ALA A 24 2.87 1.71 14.59
C ALA A 24 2.58 0.43 13.82
N ARG A 25 1.31 -0.01 13.80
CA ARG A 25 0.93 -1.19 13.03
C ARG A 25 1.12 -0.99 11.53
N LEU A 26 0.83 0.21 11.05
CA LEU A 26 1.04 0.54 9.63
C LEU A 26 2.52 0.43 9.27
N ILE A 27 3.39 0.99 10.08
CA ILE A 27 4.83 0.93 9.84
C ILE A 27 5.32 -0.52 9.83
N GLN A 28 4.86 -1.33 10.77
CA GLN A 28 5.22 -2.74 10.83
C GLN A 28 4.73 -3.50 9.59
N ALA A 29 3.51 -3.19 9.15
CA ALA A 29 2.96 -3.83 7.95
C ALA A 29 3.79 -3.48 6.72
N ILE A 30 4.18 -2.23 6.58
CA ILE A 30 5.01 -1.79 5.45
C ILE A 30 6.36 -2.49 5.48
N ASP A 31 6.94 -2.69 6.66
CA ASP A 31 8.21 -3.40 6.78
C ASP A 31 8.14 -4.86 6.34
N LEU A 32 6.96 -5.45 6.37
CA LEU A 32 6.76 -6.83 5.94
C LEU A 32 6.56 -6.98 4.42
N LEU A 33 6.42 -5.87 3.71
CA LEU A 33 6.25 -5.90 2.26
C LEU A 33 7.57 -6.23 1.57
N ASN A 34 7.49 -6.75 0.35
CA ASN A 34 8.69 -6.95 -0.46
C ASN A 34 9.18 -5.60 -1.01
N VAL A 35 10.34 -5.62 -1.66
CA VAL A 35 11.00 -4.40 -2.15
C VAL A 35 10.10 -3.63 -3.11
N GLU A 36 9.48 -4.32 -4.07
CA GLU A 36 8.62 -3.66 -5.05
C GLU A 36 7.39 -3.05 -4.40
N GLU A 37 6.76 -3.77 -3.48
CA GLU A 37 5.59 -3.28 -2.76
C GLU A 37 5.92 -2.04 -1.92
N LYS A 38 7.05 -2.06 -1.23
CA LYS A 38 7.51 -0.88 -0.47
C LYS A 38 7.72 0.31 -1.38
N ALA A 39 8.34 0.09 -2.53
CA ALA A 39 8.59 1.15 -3.49
C ALA A 39 7.28 1.76 -4.00
N LEU A 40 6.32 0.91 -4.34
CA LEU A 40 5.01 1.38 -4.80
C LEU A 40 4.32 2.29 -3.78
N ILE A 41 4.29 1.86 -2.53
CA ILE A 41 3.64 2.62 -1.46
C ILE A 41 4.40 3.92 -1.19
N THR A 42 5.72 3.85 -1.10
CA THR A 42 6.54 5.03 -0.83
C THR A 42 6.39 6.07 -1.94
N LEU A 43 6.49 5.65 -3.19
CA LEU A 43 6.42 6.57 -4.32
C LEU A 43 5.05 7.21 -4.45
N PHE A 44 3.99 6.43 -4.25
CA PHE A 44 2.64 6.94 -4.46
C PHE A 44 2.12 7.79 -3.30
N TYR A 45 2.25 7.29 -2.07
CA TYR A 45 1.63 7.92 -0.89
C TYR A 45 2.54 8.92 -0.20
N TYR A 46 3.83 8.68 -0.17
CA TYR A 46 4.74 9.53 0.59
C TYR A 46 5.51 10.51 -0.30
N GLU A 47 5.81 10.13 -1.53
CA GLU A 47 6.49 11.04 -2.48
C GLU A 47 5.55 11.64 -3.51
N GLU A 48 4.28 11.26 -3.48
CA GLU A 48 3.22 11.80 -4.32
C GLU A 48 3.51 11.73 -5.82
N LYS A 49 4.16 10.66 -6.25
CA LYS A 49 4.43 10.44 -7.67
C LYS A 49 3.17 9.98 -8.39
N SER A 50 3.07 10.34 -9.67
CA SER A 50 1.97 9.87 -10.50
C SER A 50 2.14 8.40 -10.86
N ILE A 51 1.05 7.77 -11.30
CA ILE A 51 1.08 6.39 -11.77
C ILE A 51 2.09 6.22 -12.89
N GLU A 52 2.14 7.18 -13.82
CA GLU A 52 3.07 7.15 -14.95
C GLU A 52 4.53 7.24 -14.47
N GLU A 53 4.80 8.13 -13.54
CA GLU A 53 6.15 8.29 -12.99
C GLU A 53 6.61 7.02 -12.26
N ILE A 54 5.72 6.41 -11.50
CA ILE A 54 6.02 5.16 -10.80
C ILE A 54 6.32 4.05 -11.81
N GLY A 55 5.53 3.99 -12.88
CA GLY A 55 5.77 3.03 -13.95
C GLY A 55 7.14 3.19 -14.58
N GLU A 56 7.59 4.42 -14.78
CA GLU A 56 8.92 4.68 -15.32
C GLU A 56 10.02 4.23 -14.36
N VAL A 57 9.87 4.54 -13.07
CA VAL A 57 10.86 4.18 -12.05
C VAL A 57 10.98 2.66 -11.90
N LEU A 58 9.83 1.97 -11.84
CA LEU A 58 9.80 0.54 -11.56
C LEU A 58 9.77 -0.32 -12.82
N LYS A 59 9.76 0.30 -13.99
CA LYS A 59 9.70 -0.41 -15.29
C LYS A 59 8.42 -1.23 -15.42
N LEU A 60 7.29 -0.62 -15.05
CA LEU A 60 5.97 -1.23 -15.13
C LEU A 60 5.04 -0.38 -15.98
N SER A 61 4.07 -1.00 -16.63
CA SER A 61 3.02 -0.25 -17.32
C SER A 61 2.12 0.43 -16.28
N PRO A 62 1.47 1.56 -16.64
CA PRO A 62 0.54 2.22 -15.72
C PRO A 62 -0.56 1.29 -15.20
N GLY A 63 -1.08 0.41 -16.05
CA GLY A 63 -2.07 -0.56 -15.62
C GLY A 63 -1.56 -1.51 -14.56
N ASN A 64 -0.33 -1.99 -14.73
CA ASN A 64 0.30 -2.85 -13.74
C ASN A 64 0.56 -2.11 -12.42
N VAL A 65 0.96 -0.84 -12.48
CA VAL A 65 1.14 -0.03 -11.29
C VAL A 65 -0.17 0.04 -10.50
N LYS A 66 -1.28 0.31 -11.18
CA LYS A 66 -2.58 0.40 -10.51
C LYS A 66 -2.99 -0.92 -9.85
N VAL A 67 -2.82 -2.03 -10.55
CA VAL A 67 -3.16 -3.35 -10.01
C VAL A 67 -2.31 -3.67 -8.79
N LYS A 68 -1.02 -3.43 -8.89
CA LYS A 68 -0.09 -3.73 -7.80
C LYS A 68 -0.31 -2.84 -6.59
N LEU A 69 -0.60 -1.55 -6.80
CA LEU A 69 -0.96 -0.64 -5.71
C LEU A 69 -2.20 -1.11 -4.98
N HIS A 70 -3.23 -1.48 -5.74
CA HIS A 70 -4.49 -1.95 -5.17
C HIS A 70 -4.27 -3.20 -4.30
N ARG A 71 -3.52 -4.16 -4.82
CA ARG A 71 -3.20 -5.39 -4.08
C ARG A 71 -2.37 -5.11 -2.84
N THR A 72 -1.40 -4.21 -2.96
CA THR A 72 -0.52 -3.87 -1.85
C THR A 72 -1.29 -3.19 -0.72
N ARG A 73 -2.22 -2.29 -1.06
CA ARG A 73 -3.08 -1.66 -0.05
C ARG A 73 -3.91 -2.70 0.72
N LYS A 74 -4.48 -3.65 0.02
CA LYS A 74 -5.25 -4.71 0.66
C LYS A 74 -4.38 -5.59 1.54
N LYS A 75 -3.17 -5.89 1.09
CA LYS A 75 -2.21 -6.66 1.88
C LYS A 75 -1.86 -5.94 3.18
N ILE A 76 -1.63 -4.64 3.11
CA ILE A 76 -1.34 -3.83 4.31
C ILE A 76 -2.51 -3.90 5.29
N TYR A 77 -3.73 -3.77 4.79
CA TYR A 77 -4.93 -3.87 5.64
C TYR A 77 -4.96 -5.20 6.39
N VAL A 78 -4.74 -6.29 5.68
CA VAL A 78 -4.72 -7.63 6.27
C VAL A 78 -3.62 -7.75 7.32
N LEU A 79 -2.41 -7.28 7.01
CA LEU A 79 -1.28 -7.35 7.92
C LEU A 79 -1.53 -6.55 9.20
N MET A 80 -2.14 -5.37 9.08
CA MET A 80 -2.43 -4.53 10.24
C MET A 80 -3.47 -5.15 11.17
N ASN A 81 -4.42 -5.88 10.61
CA ASN A 81 -5.49 -6.47 11.39
C ASN A 81 -5.17 -7.90 11.85
N GLY A 82 -4.04 -8.45 11.44
CA GLY A 82 -3.66 -9.80 11.81
C GLY A 82 -4.58 -10.88 11.27
N LYS A 83 -5.24 -10.61 10.14
CA LYS A 83 -6.21 -11.53 9.52
C LYS A 83 -5.93 -11.70 8.05
N GLU A 84 -6.28 -12.86 7.55
CA GLU A 84 -6.21 -13.13 6.13
C GLU A 84 -7.53 -13.54 5.56
#